data_cf0de39d6748e3179ae2a605632ff421
#
_entry.id   cf0de39d6748e3179ae2a605632ff421
#
_cell.length_a   1.000
_cell.length_b   1.000
_cell.length_c   1.000
_cell.angle_alpha   90.00
_cell.angle_beta   90.00
_cell.angle_gamma   90.00
#
_symmetry.space_group_name_H-M   'P 1'
#
loop_
_entity.id
_entity.type
_entity.pdbx_description
1 polymer ?
#
loop_
_entity_poly.entity_id
_entity_poly.type
_entity_poly.pdbx_seq_one_letter_code
_entity_poly.pdbx_strand_id
1 'polypeptide(L)' 'MPWVRFNRDFDFKPRPSLTLAYMAGRAYLVSRACAEAAETAGAGALTRRPTEAGKAKGE' A
#
# COMPACT_ATOMS: atom_id res chain seq x y z
N MET A 1 -10.53 -1.30 -5.56
CA MET A 1 -9.27 -0.77 -5.04
C MET A 1 -8.28 -1.91 -4.91
N PRO A 2 -7.09 -1.74 -5.44
CA PRO A 2 -6.12 -2.84 -5.40
C PRO A 2 -5.41 -2.94 -4.06
N TRP A 3 -4.90 -4.13 -3.79
CA TRP A 3 -4.03 -4.37 -2.65
C TRP A 3 -2.59 -4.30 -3.12
N VAL A 4 -1.74 -3.63 -2.34
CA VAL A 4 -0.33 -3.51 -2.66
C VAL A 4 0.48 -3.92 -1.45
N ARG A 5 1.47 -4.80 -1.66
CA ARG A 5 2.40 -5.16 -0.61
C ARG A 5 3.66 -4.34 -0.80
N PHE A 6 4.02 -3.57 0.21
CA PHE A 6 5.17 -2.70 0.14
C PHE A 6 6.42 -3.41 0.61
N ASN A 7 7.51 -3.23 -0.11
CA ASN A 7 8.79 -3.83 0.28
C ASN A 7 9.72 -2.80 0.89
N ARG A 8 9.28 -1.55 0.97
CA ARG A 8 10.01 -0.48 1.65
C ARG A 8 8.99 0.58 2.05
N ASP A 9 9.39 1.45 2.96
CA ASP A 9 8.52 2.54 3.37
C ASP A 9 8.23 3.44 2.18
N PHE A 10 7.01 3.86 2.05
CA PHE A 10 6.58 4.65 0.90
C PHE A 10 5.61 5.73 1.34
N ASP A 11 5.86 6.96 0.91
CA ASP A 11 4.97 8.07 1.19
C ASP A 11 4.26 8.44 -0.10
N PHE A 12 2.93 8.47 -0.04
CA PHE A 12 2.14 8.85 -1.19
C PHE A 12 1.39 10.14 -0.88
N LYS A 13 1.54 11.12 -1.76
CA LYS A 13 0.86 12.41 -1.60
C LYS A 13 -0.19 12.58 -2.68
N PRO A 14 -1.44 12.22 -2.39
CA PRO A 14 -2.51 12.44 -3.38
C PRO A 14 -2.78 13.92 -3.57
N ARG A 15 -2.45 14.75 -2.57
CA ARG A 15 -2.53 16.19 -2.69
C ARG A 15 -1.47 16.80 -1.79
N PRO A 16 -1.14 18.08 -2.02
CA PRO A 16 -0.03 18.70 -1.27
C PRO A 16 -0.19 18.67 0.23
N SER A 17 -1.41 18.73 0.71
CA SER A 17 -1.65 18.82 2.15
C SER A 17 -1.86 17.46 2.80
N LEU A 18 -1.74 16.38 2.04
CA LEU A 18 -2.02 15.06 2.58
C LEU A 18 -0.94 14.08 2.19
N THR A 19 -0.32 13.47 3.18
CA THR A 19 0.69 12.44 2.97
C THR A 19 0.22 11.15 3.61
N LEU A 20 0.21 10.08 2.83
CA LEU A 20 -0.14 8.75 3.32
C LEU A 20 1.14 7.93 3.40
N ALA A 21 1.47 7.46 4.60
CA ALA A 21 2.68 6.70 4.82
C ALA A 21 2.36 5.21 4.88
N TYR A 22 3.11 4.44 4.12
CA TYR A 22 2.94 2.98 4.09
C TYR A 22 4.23 2.33 4.54
N MET A 23 4.10 1.31 5.37
CA MET A 23 5.27 0.68 5.97
C MET A 23 5.68 -0.57 5.19
N ALA A 24 6.97 -0.81 5.14
CA ALA A 24 7.52 -1.99 4.48
C ALA A 24 7.02 -3.26 5.15
N GLY A 25 6.87 -4.29 4.33
CA GLY A 25 6.49 -5.60 4.84
C GLY A 25 5.01 -5.76 5.08
N ARG A 26 4.21 -4.78 4.71
CA ARG A 26 2.76 -4.85 4.92
C ARG A 26 2.03 -4.65 3.61
N ALA A 27 0.81 -5.15 3.56
CA ALA A 27 -0.06 -4.95 2.41
C ALA A 27 -1.20 -4.02 2.80
N TYR A 28 -1.55 -3.13 1.88
CA TYR A 28 -2.59 -2.15 2.12
C TYR A 28 -3.56 -2.11 0.96
N LEU A 29 -4.81 -1.79 1.28
CA LEU A 29 -5.80 -1.51 0.25
C LEU A 29 -5.66 -0.04 -0.13
N VAL A 30 -5.26 0.22 -1.36
CA VAL A 30 -4.93 1.58 -1.79
C VAL A 30 -5.66 1.93 -3.07
N SER A 31 -5.66 3.21 -3.43
CA SER A 31 -6.25 3.64 -4.69
C SER A 31 -5.37 3.16 -5.84
N ARG A 32 -5.95 3.13 -7.04
CA ARG A 32 -5.19 2.73 -8.21
C ARG A 32 -4.00 3.66 -8.42
N ALA A 33 -4.20 4.96 -8.22
CA ALA A 33 -3.11 5.92 -8.39
C ALA A 33 -1.96 5.62 -7.44
N CYS A 34 -2.29 5.29 -6.19
CA CYS A 34 -1.26 4.95 -5.23
C CYS A 34 -0.56 3.65 -5.61
N ALA A 35 -1.31 2.66 -6.09
CA ALA A 35 -0.72 1.39 -6.50
C ALA A 35 0.26 1.61 -7.66
N GLU A 36 -0.12 2.43 -8.63
CA GLU A 36 0.75 2.71 -9.76
C GLU A 36 2.00 3.44 -9.32
N ALA A 37 1.85 4.40 -8.41
CA ALA A 37 3.00 5.13 -7.92
C ALA A 37 3.96 4.20 -7.18
N ALA A 38 3.43 3.30 -6.37
CA ALA A 38 4.27 2.38 -5.63
C ALA A 38 5.01 1.44 -6.57
N GLU A 39 4.35 0.96 -7.60
CA GLU A 39 5.00 0.08 -8.57
C GLU A 39 6.09 0.82 -9.34
N THR A 40 5.79 2.03 -9.76
CA THR A 40 6.76 2.84 -10.50
C THR A 40 7.98 3.13 -9.65
N ALA A 41 7.78 3.39 -8.38
CA ALA A 41 8.89 3.67 -7.47
C ALA A 41 9.64 2.41 -7.04
N GLY A 42 9.08 1.23 -7.35
CA GLY A 42 9.69 -0.02 -6.91
C GLY A 42 9.53 -0.27 -5.44
N ALA A 43 8.58 0.41 -4.80
CA ALA A 43 8.37 0.27 -3.37
C ALA A 43 7.33 -0.77 -3.02
N GLY A 44 6.56 -1.22 -4.00
CA GLY A 44 5.53 -2.20 -3.73
C GLY A 44 5.10 -2.93 -4.99
N ALA A 45 4.27 -3.94 -4.83
CA ALA A 45 3.76 -4.72 -5.93
C ALA A 45 2.32 -5.09 -5.66
N LEU A 46 1.54 -5.21 -6.71
CA LEU A 46 0.15 -5.62 -6.59
C LEU A 46 0.08 -7.00 -5.96
N THR A 47 -0.87 -7.17 -5.07
CA THR A 47 -1.04 -8.44 -4.41
C THR A 47 -2.52 -8.70 -4.20
N ARG A 48 -2.84 -9.84 -3.65
CA ARG A 48 -4.20 -10.16 -3.31
C ARG A 48 -4.48 -9.70 -1.89
N ARG A 49 -5.75 -9.72 -1.54
CA ARG A 49 -6.14 -9.43 -0.17
C ARG A 49 -5.42 -10.42 0.75
N PRO A 50 -4.59 -9.93 1.67
CA PRO A 50 -3.83 -10.83 2.54
C PRO A 50 -4.72 -11.43 3.59
N THR A 51 -4.65 -12.73 3.72
CA THR A 51 -5.45 -13.42 4.73
C THR A 51 -5.02 -13.06 6.12
N GLU A 52 -3.72 -12.98 6.33
CA GLU A 52 -3.23 -12.63 7.64
C GLU A 52 -3.65 -11.25 8.06
N ALA A 53 -3.61 -10.32 7.13
CA ALA A 53 -3.99 -8.96 7.44
C ALA A 53 -5.45 -8.92 7.86
N GLY A 54 -6.26 -9.65 7.14
CA GLY A 54 -7.66 -9.70 7.48
C GLY A 54 -7.91 -10.24 8.84
N LYS A 55 -7.18 -11.26 9.20
CA LYS A 55 -7.35 -11.84 10.50
C LYS A 55 -6.88 -10.91 11.58
N ALA A 56 -5.77 -10.30 11.37
CA ALA A 56 -5.25 -9.40 12.35
C ALA A 56 -6.22 -8.27 12.60
N LYS A 57 -6.85 -7.81 11.55
CA LYS A 57 -7.78 -6.78 11.75
C LYS A 57 -9.00 -7.25 12.44
N GLY A 58 -9.36 -8.46 12.14
CA GLY A 58 -10.54 -8.99 12.76
C GLY A 58 -10.41 -8.99 14.24
N GLU A 59 -9.22 -8.76 14.62
CA GLU A 59 -8.95 -8.75 15.97
C GLU A 59 -9.56 -7.80 16.61
#